data_5395ab6c94a418b4f82c7af414a9d8b1
#
_entry.id   5395ab6c94a418b4f82c7af414a9d8b1
#
_cell.length_a   1.000
_cell.length_b   1.000
_cell.length_c   1.000
_cell.angle_alpha   90.00
_cell.angle_beta   90.00
_cell.angle_gamma   90.00
#
_symmetry.space_group_name_H-M   'P 1'
#
loop_
_entity.id
_entity.type
_entity.pdbx_description
1 polymer ?
#
loop_
_entity_poly.entity_id
_entity_poly.type
_entity_poly.pdbx_seq_one_letter_code
_entity_poly.pdbx_strand_id
1 'polypeptide(L)'
;MDLIHEGSINDWDAMIDINVKGLLYVSKLIIPIMIKFNRGIIINLGSIAGKEVYPKGNVYCASKYAVDAITKGMQVDLNNYNIKVCSVNPGLVETEFALVRFKGDKEKANLVYDKIKPLTPDDVAEVIYFIINRPDNVNISDITIFPKNQASSTVINRE
;
A
#
# COMPACT_ATOMS: atom_id res chain seq x y z
N MET A 1 13.83 -9.69 2.60
CA MET A 1 14.22 -8.29 2.80
C MET A 1 15.64 -8.25 3.34
N ASP A 2 16.54 -7.67 2.54
CA ASP A 2 17.98 -7.79 2.73
C ASP A 2 18.66 -6.44 2.49
N LEU A 3 19.92 -6.32 2.84
CA LEU A 3 20.71 -5.17 2.41
C LEU A 3 20.77 -5.14 0.88
N ILE A 4 20.96 -3.96 0.29
CA ILE A 4 20.87 -3.81 -1.18
C ILE A 4 21.88 -4.68 -1.94
N HIS A 5 23.02 -4.99 -1.34
CA HIS A 5 24.06 -5.83 -1.93
C HIS A 5 23.92 -7.34 -1.61
N GLU A 6 22.89 -7.73 -0.82
CA GLU A 6 22.65 -9.12 -0.40
C GLU A 6 21.33 -9.68 -0.94
N GLY A 7 20.47 -8.81 -1.50
CA GLY A 7 19.13 -9.18 -1.91
C GLY A 7 19.08 -10.08 -3.14
N SER A 8 17.98 -10.83 -3.26
CA SER A 8 17.73 -11.71 -4.39
C SER A 8 17.08 -10.92 -5.54
N ILE A 9 17.69 -10.96 -6.72
CA ILE A 9 17.15 -10.35 -7.95
C ILE A 9 15.76 -10.91 -8.26
N ASN A 10 15.56 -12.22 -8.12
CA ASN A 10 14.26 -12.84 -8.38
C ASN A 10 13.17 -12.32 -7.44
N ASP A 11 13.50 -12.08 -6.15
CA ASP A 11 12.55 -11.50 -5.21
C ASP A 11 12.24 -10.03 -5.56
N TRP A 12 13.21 -9.30 -6.08
CA TRP A 12 13.05 -7.92 -6.53
C TRP A 12 12.17 -7.82 -7.77
N ASP A 13 12.45 -8.67 -8.77
CA ASP A 13 11.65 -8.75 -9.99
C ASP A 13 10.19 -9.07 -9.65
N ALA A 14 9.95 -10.08 -8.81
CA ALA A 14 8.61 -10.44 -8.36
C ALA A 14 7.90 -9.28 -7.64
N MET A 15 8.59 -8.52 -6.78
CA MET A 15 8.01 -7.34 -6.12
C MET A 15 7.62 -6.24 -7.10
N ILE A 16 8.49 -5.94 -8.07
CA ILE A 16 8.21 -4.93 -9.10
C ILE A 16 7.10 -5.41 -10.03
N ASP A 17 7.14 -6.64 -10.46
CA ASP A 17 6.13 -7.22 -11.34
C ASP A 17 4.73 -7.20 -10.70
N ILE A 18 4.62 -7.59 -9.44
CA ILE A 18 3.33 -7.63 -8.75
C ILE A 18 2.89 -6.21 -8.35
N ASN A 19 3.72 -5.46 -7.63
CA ASN A 19 3.29 -4.21 -7.01
C ASN A 19 3.19 -3.05 -8.01
N VAL A 20 4.01 -3.04 -9.06
CA VAL A 20 4.08 -1.93 -10.01
C VAL A 20 3.42 -2.32 -11.34
N LYS A 21 3.96 -3.34 -12.03
CA LYS A 21 3.43 -3.73 -13.34
C LYS A 21 2.01 -4.28 -13.23
N GLY A 22 1.72 -5.10 -12.20
CA GLY A 22 0.38 -5.62 -11.95
C GLY A 22 -0.65 -4.49 -11.78
N LEU A 23 -0.32 -3.46 -10.97
CA LEU A 23 -1.17 -2.28 -10.82
C LEU A 23 -1.41 -1.57 -12.16
N LEU A 24 -0.34 -1.34 -12.95
CA LEU A 24 -0.45 -0.68 -14.27
C LEU A 24 -1.30 -1.49 -15.24
N TYR A 25 -1.16 -2.82 -15.28
CA TYR A 25 -1.91 -3.68 -16.19
C TYR A 25 -3.41 -3.67 -15.87
N VAL A 26 -3.78 -3.84 -14.60
CA VAL A 26 -5.17 -3.76 -14.17
C VAL A 26 -5.74 -2.37 -14.47
N SER A 27 -5.02 -1.32 -14.14
CA SER A 27 -5.45 0.07 -14.40
C SER A 27 -5.67 0.32 -15.89
N LYS A 28 -4.76 -0.12 -16.75
CA LYS A 28 -4.86 0.01 -18.20
C LYS A 28 -6.14 -0.63 -18.77
N LEU A 29 -6.60 -1.70 -18.16
CA LEU A 29 -7.80 -2.43 -18.63
C LEU A 29 -9.09 -1.82 -18.04
N ILE A 30 -9.07 -1.38 -16.80
CA ILE A 30 -10.28 -0.95 -16.07
C ILE A 30 -10.59 0.53 -16.27
N ILE A 31 -9.59 1.40 -16.32
CA ILE A 31 -9.80 2.86 -16.44
C ILE A 31 -10.62 3.24 -17.68
N PRO A 32 -10.37 2.69 -18.89
CA PRO A 32 -11.20 3.01 -20.06
C PRO A 32 -12.68 2.66 -19.87
N ILE A 33 -12.98 1.61 -19.12
CA ILE A 33 -14.35 1.22 -18.79
C ILE A 33 -15.00 2.26 -17.86
N MET A 34 -14.29 2.70 -16.82
CA MET A 34 -14.73 3.75 -15.91
C MET A 34 -14.97 5.08 -16.63
N ILE A 35 -14.07 5.45 -17.55
CA ILE A 35 -14.20 6.64 -18.39
C ILE A 35 -15.46 6.55 -19.26
N LYS A 36 -15.71 5.42 -19.92
CA LYS A 36 -16.90 5.19 -20.74
C LYS A 36 -18.20 5.38 -19.96
N PHE A 37 -18.24 4.92 -18.71
CA PHE A 37 -19.40 5.09 -17.83
C PHE A 37 -19.38 6.42 -17.05
N ASN A 38 -18.33 7.20 -17.18
CA ASN A 38 -18.07 8.43 -16.41
C ASN A 38 -18.32 8.26 -14.92
N ARG A 39 -17.90 7.14 -14.36
CA ARG A 39 -18.09 6.78 -12.96
C ARG A 39 -17.05 5.77 -12.51
N GLY A 40 -16.43 6.01 -11.35
CA GLY A 40 -15.53 5.04 -10.74
C GLY A 40 -14.91 5.52 -9.45
N ILE A 41 -14.40 4.56 -8.67
CA ILE A 41 -13.55 4.81 -7.52
C ILE A 41 -12.38 3.84 -7.62
N ILE A 42 -11.18 4.36 -7.61
CA ILE A 42 -9.92 3.60 -7.59
C ILE A 42 -9.29 3.81 -6.22
N ILE A 43 -9.05 2.72 -5.50
CA ILE A 43 -8.36 2.76 -4.21
C ILE A 43 -7.13 1.86 -4.32
N ASN A 44 -5.96 2.47 -4.36
CA ASN A 44 -4.70 1.76 -4.41
C ASN A 44 -4.18 1.51 -2.99
N LEU A 45 -3.86 0.25 -2.70
CA LEU A 45 -3.30 -0.13 -1.42
C LEU A 45 -1.79 0.15 -1.42
N GLY A 46 -1.45 1.34 -0.92
CA GLY A 46 -0.08 1.76 -0.69
C GLY A 46 0.55 1.13 0.54
N SER A 47 1.34 1.90 1.24
CA SER A 47 1.97 1.59 2.54
C SER A 47 2.68 2.81 3.06
N ILE A 48 2.94 2.87 4.37
CA ILE A 48 3.93 3.81 4.93
C ILE A 48 5.31 3.66 4.24
N ALA A 49 5.64 2.46 3.75
CA ALA A 49 6.83 2.19 2.94
C ALA A 49 6.86 2.95 1.60
N GLY A 50 5.75 3.51 1.15
CA GLY A 50 5.67 4.43 0.01
C GLY A 50 5.88 5.90 0.38
N LYS A 51 6.07 6.21 1.65
CA LYS A 51 6.31 7.55 2.21
C LYS A 51 7.67 7.65 2.90
N GLU A 52 8.14 6.53 3.44
CA GLU A 52 9.37 6.44 4.21
C GLU A 52 10.19 5.21 3.81
N VAL A 53 11.52 5.32 3.95
CA VAL A 53 12.43 4.20 3.72
C VAL A 53 12.97 3.70 5.05
N TYR A 54 13.06 2.38 5.21
CA TYR A 54 13.59 1.75 6.40
C TYR A 54 14.67 0.70 6.06
N PRO A 55 15.54 0.35 7.02
CA PRO A 55 16.62 -0.61 6.78
C PRO A 55 16.12 -1.93 6.19
N LYS A 56 16.82 -2.46 5.20
CA LYS A 56 16.49 -3.69 4.47
C LYS A 56 15.19 -3.65 3.67
N GLY A 57 14.53 -2.48 3.57
CA GLY A 57 13.27 -2.29 2.85
C GLY A 57 13.41 -1.80 1.41
N ASN A 58 14.65 -1.64 0.90
CA ASN A 58 14.98 -0.93 -0.33
C ASN A 58 13.98 -1.11 -1.49
N VAL A 59 13.89 -2.31 -2.06
CA VAL A 59 13.06 -2.56 -3.25
C VAL A 59 11.58 -2.57 -2.93
N TYR A 60 11.19 -3.04 -1.74
CA TYR A 60 9.82 -2.94 -1.29
C TYR A 60 9.38 -1.47 -1.15
N CYS A 61 10.18 -0.63 -0.49
CA CYS A 61 9.91 0.80 -0.40
C CYS A 61 9.83 1.41 -1.80
N ALA A 62 10.79 1.14 -2.69
CA ALA A 62 10.78 1.64 -4.05
C ALA A 62 9.49 1.24 -4.79
N SER A 63 9.03 -0.01 -4.66
CA SER A 63 7.78 -0.46 -5.26
C SER A 63 6.56 0.29 -4.71
N LYS A 64 6.53 0.59 -3.41
CA LYS A 64 5.42 1.34 -2.78
C LYS A 64 5.49 2.84 -3.05
N TYR A 65 6.67 3.43 -3.22
CA TYR A 65 6.84 4.79 -3.77
C TYR A 65 6.32 4.87 -5.21
N ALA A 66 6.58 3.84 -6.02
CA ALA A 66 6.02 3.77 -7.37
C ALA A 66 4.48 3.72 -7.36
N VAL A 67 3.87 2.92 -6.46
CA VAL A 67 2.41 2.90 -6.28
C VAL A 67 1.87 4.28 -5.90
N ASP A 68 2.54 5.01 -4.99
CA ASP A 68 2.17 6.37 -4.61
C ASP A 68 2.22 7.34 -5.81
N ALA A 69 3.32 7.30 -6.57
CA ALA A 69 3.49 8.13 -7.76
C ALA A 69 2.46 7.81 -8.85
N ILE A 70 2.20 6.52 -9.12
CA ILE A 70 1.19 6.07 -10.07
C ILE A 70 -0.20 6.54 -9.65
N THR A 71 -0.54 6.44 -8.35
CA THR A 71 -1.82 6.91 -7.83
C THR A 71 -2.01 8.42 -8.03
N LYS A 72 -0.98 9.21 -7.74
CA LYS A 72 -0.98 10.66 -8.00
C LYS A 72 -1.10 10.98 -9.49
N GLY A 73 -0.41 10.23 -10.36
CA GLY A 73 -0.55 10.33 -11.80
C GLY A 73 -1.99 10.07 -12.25
N MET A 74 -2.63 9.00 -11.74
CA MET A 74 -4.03 8.73 -12.02
C MET A 74 -4.96 9.86 -11.55
N GLN A 75 -4.69 10.50 -10.41
CA GLN A 75 -5.48 11.66 -9.94
C GLN A 75 -5.42 12.83 -10.92
N VAL A 76 -4.24 13.09 -11.50
CA VAL A 76 -4.05 14.14 -12.51
C VAL A 76 -4.72 13.77 -13.82
N ASP A 77 -4.46 12.57 -14.34
CA ASP A 77 -4.93 12.13 -15.65
C ASP A 77 -6.46 11.97 -15.72
N LEU A 78 -7.08 11.59 -14.59
CA LEU A 78 -8.52 11.32 -14.50
C LEU A 78 -9.34 12.50 -13.97
N ASN A 79 -8.72 13.66 -13.71
CA ASN A 79 -9.38 14.83 -13.12
C ASN A 79 -10.59 15.36 -13.92
N ASN A 80 -10.62 15.12 -15.24
CA ASN A 80 -11.71 15.54 -16.11
C ASN A 80 -12.90 14.55 -16.13
N TYR A 81 -12.80 13.44 -15.40
CA TYR A 81 -13.83 12.40 -15.35
C TYR A 81 -14.42 12.30 -13.94
N ASN A 82 -15.63 11.79 -13.84
CA ASN A 82 -16.26 11.51 -12.54
C ASN A 82 -15.69 10.22 -11.93
N ILE A 83 -14.36 10.20 -11.71
CA ILE A 83 -13.61 9.09 -11.15
C ILE A 83 -12.78 9.58 -9.97
N LYS A 84 -13.00 8.98 -8.80
CA LYS A 84 -12.23 9.27 -7.60
C LYS A 84 -11.02 8.35 -7.54
N VAL A 85 -9.88 8.88 -7.10
CA VAL A 85 -8.65 8.09 -6.93
C VAL A 85 -8.05 8.37 -5.56
N CYS A 86 -7.77 7.31 -4.81
CA CYS A 86 -7.24 7.37 -3.45
C CYS A 86 -6.07 6.41 -3.26
N SER A 87 -5.12 6.78 -2.40
CA SER A 87 -4.14 5.88 -1.80
C SER A 87 -4.47 5.63 -0.34
N VAL A 88 -4.58 4.37 0.08
CA VAL A 88 -4.63 3.97 1.50
C VAL A 88 -3.28 3.40 1.88
N ASN A 89 -2.62 4.00 2.87
CA ASN A 89 -1.24 3.71 3.25
C ASN A 89 -1.16 3.20 4.69
N PRO A 90 -1.34 1.89 4.94
CA PRO A 90 -1.26 1.35 6.27
C PRO A 90 0.18 1.29 6.79
N GLY A 91 0.32 1.40 8.10
CA GLY A 91 1.49 0.95 8.85
C GLY A 91 1.49 -0.58 9.02
N LEU A 92 1.78 -1.06 10.24
CA LEU A 92 1.78 -2.50 10.55
C LEU A 92 0.35 -3.05 10.60
N VAL A 93 0.05 -3.98 9.70
CA VAL A 93 -1.20 -4.75 9.67
C VAL A 93 -0.87 -6.22 9.88
N GLU A 94 -1.53 -6.90 10.79
CA GLU A 94 -1.35 -8.33 11.01
C GLU A 94 -2.04 -9.13 9.91
N THR A 95 -1.23 -9.71 9.04
CA THR A 95 -1.64 -10.51 7.89
C THR A 95 -0.59 -11.57 7.61
N GLU A 96 -0.83 -12.41 6.60
CA GLU A 96 0.17 -13.34 6.09
C GLU A 96 1.40 -12.66 5.46
N PHE A 97 1.38 -11.34 5.28
CA PHE A 97 2.48 -10.59 4.68
C PHE A 97 3.82 -10.83 5.38
N ALA A 98 3.84 -10.84 6.71
CA ALA A 98 5.06 -11.10 7.46
C ALA A 98 5.60 -12.51 7.20
N LEU A 99 4.72 -13.52 7.11
CA LEU A 99 5.10 -14.90 6.81
C LEU A 99 5.68 -15.02 5.39
N VAL A 100 5.05 -14.39 4.40
CA VAL A 100 5.53 -14.37 3.01
C VAL A 100 6.88 -13.64 2.95
N ARG A 101 7.00 -12.49 3.62
CA ARG A 101 8.23 -11.69 3.70
C ARG A 101 9.42 -12.47 4.23
N PHE A 102 9.19 -13.33 5.20
CA PHE A 102 10.24 -14.18 5.81
C PHE A 102 10.25 -15.61 5.25
N LYS A 103 9.67 -15.85 4.06
CA LYS A 103 9.72 -17.13 3.34
C LYS A 103 9.27 -18.33 4.21
N GLY A 104 8.24 -18.11 5.03
CA GLY A 104 7.67 -19.15 5.89
C GLY A 104 8.30 -19.25 7.29
N ASP A 105 9.29 -18.44 7.63
CA ASP A 105 9.88 -18.37 8.96
C ASP A 105 8.89 -17.71 9.94
N LYS A 106 8.15 -18.56 10.67
CA LYS A 106 7.11 -18.13 11.61
C LYS A 106 7.67 -17.36 12.80
N GLU A 107 8.87 -17.69 13.28
CA GLU A 107 9.47 -17.00 14.41
C GLU A 107 9.78 -15.55 14.05
N LYS A 108 10.45 -15.33 12.92
CA LYS A 108 10.70 -13.96 12.43
C LYS A 108 9.43 -13.20 12.09
N ALA A 109 8.42 -13.88 11.54
CA ALA A 109 7.14 -13.27 11.22
C ALA A 109 6.43 -12.77 12.49
N ASN A 110 6.41 -13.58 13.55
CA ASN A 110 5.78 -13.23 14.83
C ASN A 110 6.51 -12.06 15.54
N LEU A 111 7.84 -12.00 15.43
CA LEU A 111 8.62 -10.90 16.02
C LEU A 111 8.26 -9.52 15.45
N VAL A 112 7.68 -9.45 14.25
CA VAL A 112 7.20 -8.18 13.69
C VAL A 112 6.15 -7.55 14.57
N TYR A 113 5.28 -8.38 15.13
CA TYR A 113 4.13 -7.95 15.94
C TYR A 113 4.36 -8.08 17.46
N ASP A 114 5.56 -8.50 17.87
CA ASP A 114 5.88 -8.66 19.30
C ASP A 114 5.69 -7.35 20.05
N LYS A 115 4.94 -7.42 21.16
CA LYS A 115 4.65 -6.28 22.06
C LYS A 115 4.04 -5.05 21.35
N ILE A 116 3.28 -5.27 20.29
CA ILE A 116 2.48 -4.23 19.65
C ILE A 116 1.10 -4.80 19.30
N LYS A 117 0.05 -3.99 19.43
CA LYS A 117 -1.26 -4.30 18.86
C LYS A 117 -1.29 -3.72 17.43
N PRO A 118 -1.08 -4.54 16.39
CA PRO A 118 -1.10 -4.07 15.00
C PRO A 118 -2.52 -3.70 14.58
N LEU A 119 -2.65 -3.07 13.41
CA LEU A 119 -3.93 -2.99 12.71
C LEU A 119 -4.34 -4.39 12.25
N THR A 120 -5.63 -4.59 12.11
CA THR A 120 -6.23 -5.76 11.46
C THR A 120 -6.59 -5.43 10.01
N PRO A 121 -6.82 -6.43 9.15
CA PRO A 121 -7.39 -6.19 7.81
C PRO A 121 -8.73 -5.45 7.87
N ASP A 122 -9.54 -5.69 8.90
CA ASP A 122 -10.84 -5.04 9.09
C ASP A 122 -10.67 -3.53 9.37
N ASP A 123 -9.66 -3.11 10.14
CA ASP A 123 -9.37 -1.69 10.35
C ASP A 123 -9.08 -0.98 9.02
N VAL A 124 -8.37 -1.65 8.11
CA VAL A 124 -8.09 -1.11 6.75
C VAL A 124 -9.36 -1.10 5.91
N ALA A 125 -10.18 -2.15 5.98
CA ALA A 125 -11.43 -2.26 5.24
C ALA A 125 -12.45 -1.20 5.67
N GLU A 126 -12.54 -0.86 6.96
CA GLU A 126 -13.39 0.21 7.45
C GLU A 126 -13.00 1.59 6.87
N VAL A 127 -11.70 1.86 6.75
CA VAL A 127 -11.21 3.08 6.10
C VAL A 127 -11.58 3.10 4.62
N ILE A 128 -11.42 1.99 3.92
CA ILE A 128 -11.83 1.86 2.51
C ILE A 128 -13.34 2.09 2.39
N TYR A 129 -14.14 1.49 3.25
CA TYR A 129 -15.59 1.69 3.29
C TYR A 129 -15.97 3.15 3.54
N PHE A 130 -15.28 3.82 4.47
CA PHE A 130 -15.47 5.26 4.70
C PHE A 130 -15.18 6.08 3.43
N ILE A 131 -14.11 5.80 2.69
CA ILE A 131 -13.74 6.50 1.47
C ILE A 131 -14.81 6.33 0.39
N ILE A 132 -15.28 5.10 0.17
CA ILE A 132 -16.28 4.77 -0.86
C ILE A 132 -17.61 5.52 -0.62
N ASN A 133 -17.99 5.69 0.64
CA ASN A 133 -19.25 6.33 1.03
C ASN A 133 -19.19 7.87 1.12
N ARG A 134 -18.13 8.51 0.62
CA ARG A 134 -18.09 9.99 0.57
C ARG A 134 -18.95 10.52 -0.58
N PRO A 135 -19.57 11.68 -0.40
CA PRO A 135 -20.33 12.35 -1.46
C PRO A 135 -19.52 12.46 -2.77
N ASP A 136 -20.21 12.56 -3.89
CA ASP A 136 -19.57 12.53 -5.23
C ASP A 136 -18.54 13.64 -5.43
N ASN A 137 -18.76 14.81 -4.83
CA ASN A 137 -17.84 15.95 -4.88
C ASN A 137 -16.66 15.84 -3.89
N VAL A 138 -16.58 14.77 -3.09
CA VAL A 138 -15.48 14.56 -2.12
C VAL A 138 -14.59 13.43 -2.59
N ASN A 139 -13.33 13.74 -2.87
CA ASN A 139 -12.27 12.77 -3.10
C ASN A 139 -11.25 12.83 -1.95
N ILE A 140 -11.10 11.73 -1.23
CA ILE A 140 -10.00 11.56 -0.28
C ILE A 140 -8.82 11.07 -1.11
N SER A 141 -7.83 11.92 -1.33
CA SER A 141 -6.72 11.62 -2.24
C SER A 141 -5.68 10.67 -1.65
N ASP A 142 -5.45 10.77 -0.34
CA ASP A 142 -4.43 10.00 0.37
C ASP A 142 -4.82 9.88 1.85
N ILE A 143 -4.66 8.70 2.42
CA ILE A 143 -4.86 8.48 3.85
C ILE A 143 -3.82 7.50 4.37
N THR A 144 -3.18 7.85 5.48
CA THR A 144 -2.25 6.98 6.19
C THR A 144 -2.86 6.60 7.53
N ILE A 145 -2.80 5.31 7.87
CA ILE A 145 -3.30 4.78 9.14
C ILE A 145 -2.23 3.96 9.85
N PHE A 146 -2.12 4.15 11.14
CA PHE A 146 -1.14 3.47 11.98
C PHE A 146 -1.80 2.75 13.15
N PRO A 147 -1.22 1.66 13.66
CA PRO A 147 -1.44 1.27 15.04
C PRO A 147 -1.12 2.45 15.98
N LYS A 148 -1.84 2.60 17.07
CA LYS A 148 -1.64 3.71 18.02
C LYS A 148 -0.17 3.86 18.46
N ASN A 149 0.54 2.75 18.60
CA ASN A 149 1.92 2.70 19.09
C ASN A 149 2.98 2.81 17.98
N GLN A 150 2.59 3.06 16.74
CA GLN A 150 3.51 3.28 15.62
C GLN A 150 3.43 4.74 15.17
N ALA A 151 4.55 5.46 15.23
CA ALA A 151 4.65 6.85 14.76
C ALA A 151 5.25 6.99 13.35
N SER A 152 6.08 6.01 12.93
CA SER A 152 6.70 5.97 11.60
C SER A 152 7.04 4.54 11.21
N SER A 153 7.70 4.34 10.07
CA SER A 153 8.17 3.01 9.65
C SER A 153 9.20 2.39 10.61
N THR A 154 9.87 3.20 11.41
CA THR A 154 10.95 2.77 12.30
C THR A 154 10.72 3.12 13.77
N VAL A 155 9.81 4.05 14.08
CA VAL A 155 9.51 4.48 15.45
C VAL A 155 8.25 3.77 15.92
N ILE A 156 8.45 2.74 16.73
CA ILE A 156 7.38 1.88 17.26
C ILE A 156 7.63 1.75 18.78
N ASN A 157 6.62 2.12 19.57
CA ASN A 157 6.64 1.85 21.01
C ASN A 157 6.17 0.41 21.24
N ARG A 158 7.05 -0.41 21.80
CA ARG A 158 6.79 -1.81 22.16
C ARG A 158 6.73 -1.91 23.68
N GLU A 159 5.56 -2.13 24.20
CA GLU A 159 5.31 -2.30 25.63
C GLU A 159 5.49 -3.74 26.08
#